data_321f62f8420ae23e25369c5ee4db4853
#
_entry.id   321f62f8420ae23e25369c5ee4db4853
#
_cell.length_a   1.000
_cell.length_b   1.000
_cell.length_c   1.000
_cell.angle_alpha   90.00
_cell.angle_beta   90.00
_cell.angle_gamma   90.00
#
_symmetry.space_group_name_H-M   'P 1'
#
loop_
_entity.id
_entity.type
_entity.pdbx_description
1 polymer ?
#
loop_
_entity_poly.entity_id
_entity_poly.type
_entity_poly.pdbx_seq_one_letter_code
_entity_poly.pdbx_strand_id
1 'polypeptide(L)'
;VPQAVKDCMDAGIRIKIVTGDTPGTAREIGRQIGLWTEEDTPDRLMTGVEFEQTPDAELLDRVMDLKIMCRARPMDKERLVKLLQKKDQVVAVTGDGTNDAPALNAAQVGLSMGDGTTVAKEASAITILDNSFMSISRAVMWGRSLYRNIQRFIVFQMTINVAACLIVLIGAFLGTESPLTVTQMLWVNLIMDTFAALALASLPPDERVMRDPPRKTTDHIITRPMGRNILSVGILFVAFLFGLLQYFKHADITSLTQFSLSGYFRSYLDFSTPEHELTGYELSLFFTIFVLLQFWNMFNAKAFNTHRSAFARMGASIGGFGVVALLILAGQYLIVTFGGKMFNVVPLSWTDWGLIFAGTSLVLWFGELARAFTPDKSGARS
;
A
#
# COMPACT_ATOMS: atom_id res chain seq x y z
N VAL A 1 -29.66 -4.91 -0.35
CA VAL A 1 -29.28 -3.85 0.60
C VAL A 1 -28.83 -4.44 1.96
N PRO A 2 -29.58 -5.35 2.64
CA PRO A 2 -29.19 -5.83 3.98
C PRO A 2 -27.78 -6.41 4.04
N GLN A 3 -27.36 -7.23 3.08
CA GLN A 3 -26.01 -7.81 3.05
C GLN A 3 -24.92 -6.73 2.94
N ALA A 4 -25.11 -5.73 2.10
CA ALA A 4 -24.14 -4.65 1.93
C ALA A 4 -24.04 -3.73 3.17
N VAL A 5 -25.16 -3.52 3.86
CA VAL A 5 -25.20 -2.83 5.17
C VAL A 5 -24.39 -3.64 6.19
N LYS A 6 -24.61 -4.94 6.26
CA LYS A 6 -23.86 -5.83 7.14
C LYS A 6 -22.37 -5.81 6.81
N ASP A 7 -21.98 -5.94 5.53
CA ASP A 7 -20.59 -5.90 5.12
C ASP A 7 -19.88 -4.59 5.52
N CYS A 8 -20.60 -3.46 5.42
CA CYS A 8 -20.08 -2.17 5.86
C CYS A 8 -19.95 -2.10 7.39
N MET A 9 -20.94 -2.62 8.14
CA MET A 9 -20.89 -2.65 9.59
C MET A 9 -19.77 -3.58 10.09
N ASP A 10 -19.61 -4.76 9.50
CA ASP A 10 -18.52 -5.70 9.78
C ASP A 10 -17.14 -5.07 9.46
N ALA A 11 -17.10 -4.16 8.49
CA ALA A 11 -15.94 -3.34 8.17
C ALA A 11 -15.69 -2.17 9.14
N GLY A 12 -16.50 -2.06 10.21
CA GLY A 12 -16.41 -1.02 11.23
C GLY A 12 -16.94 0.35 10.78
N ILE A 13 -17.74 0.40 9.71
CA ILE A 13 -18.39 1.61 9.23
C ILE A 13 -19.71 1.79 9.97
N ARG A 14 -19.89 2.94 10.58
CA ARG A 14 -21.17 3.29 11.26
C ARG A 14 -22.13 3.86 10.22
N ILE A 15 -23.21 3.14 9.97
CA ILE A 15 -24.25 3.58 9.04
C ILE A 15 -25.29 4.43 9.78
N LYS A 16 -25.76 5.47 9.15
CA LYS A 16 -26.83 6.34 9.64
C LYS A 16 -27.85 6.57 8.53
N ILE A 17 -29.14 6.49 8.88
CA ILE A 17 -30.24 6.85 7.98
C ILE A 17 -30.64 8.28 8.26
N VAL A 18 -30.67 9.10 7.19
CA VAL A 18 -31.13 10.48 7.25
C VAL A 18 -32.19 10.66 6.17
N THR A 19 -33.45 10.79 6.58
CA THR A 19 -34.60 10.80 5.66
C THR A 19 -35.62 11.87 6.01
N GLY A 20 -36.39 12.31 5.02
CA GLY A 20 -37.59 13.11 5.22
C GLY A 20 -38.83 12.36 5.75
N ASP A 21 -38.75 11.03 5.79
CA ASP A 21 -39.84 10.15 6.21
C ASP A 21 -40.20 10.28 7.70
N THR A 22 -41.35 9.69 8.06
CA THR A 22 -41.80 9.65 9.44
C THR A 22 -40.96 8.72 10.31
N PRO A 23 -40.93 8.92 11.64
CA PRO A 23 -40.16 8.05 12.56
C PRO A 23 -40.54 6.57 12.46
N GLY A 24 -41.81 6.26 12.24
CA GLY A 24 -42.28 4.87 12.08
C GLY A 24 -41.73 4.21 10.83
N THR A 25 -41.84 4.91 9.69
CA THR A 25 -41.32 4.42 8.40
C THR A 25 -39.78 4.26 8.44
N ALA A 26 -39.09 5.26 8.96
CA ALA A 26 -37.62 5.24 9.02
C ALA A 26 -37.11 4.11 9.92
N ARG A 27 -37.78 3.83 11.05
CA ARG A 27 -37.46 2.73 11.94
C ARG A 27 -37.70 1.37 11.28
N GLU A 28 -38.81 1.23 10.55
CA GLU A 28 -39.15 -0.03 9.86
C GLU A 28 -38.12 -0.31 8.74
N ILE A 29 -37.73 0.68 7.95
CA ILE A 29 -36.64 0.55 6.98
C ILE A 29 -35.36 0.14 7.70
N GLY A 30 -35.03 0.79 8.82
CA GLY A 30 -33.87 0.45 9.63
C GLY A 30 -33.84 -1.01 10.09
N ARG A 31 -35.01 -1.57 10.48
CA ARG A 31 -35.15 -2.99 10.83
C ARG A 31 -34.94 -3.90 9.64
N GLN A 32 -35.54 -3.60 8.50
CA GLN A 32 -35.47 -4.41 7.30
C GLN A 32 -34.04 -4.53 6.75
N ILE A 33 -33.23 -3.49 6.91
CA ILE A 33 -31.81 -3.51 6.48
C ILE A 33 -30.84 -3.97 7.57
N GLY A 34 -31.34 -4.28 8.78
CA GLY A 34 -30.51 -4.78 9.90
C GLY A 34 -29.74 -3.68 10.66
N LEU A 35 -30.09 -2.40 10.44
CA LEU A 35 -29.47 -1.29 11.16
C LEU A 35 -30.12 -1.05 12.53
N TRP A 36 -31.45 -1.17 12.61
CA TRP A 36 -32.22 -1.02 13.84
C TRP A 36 -32.55 -2.39 14.42
N THR A 37 -32.22 -2.61 15.68
CA THR A 37 -32.47 -3.86 16.42
C THR A 37 -33.38 -3.60 17.61
N GLU A 38 -33.81 -4.67 18.29
CA GLU A 38 -34.61 -4.56 19.51
C GLU A 38 -33.84 -4.04 20.73
N GLU A 39 -32.50 -4.07 20.64
CA GLU A 39 -31.61 -3.53 21.66
C GLU A 39 -31.43 -2.01 21.54
N ASP A 40 -31.91 -1.40 20.44
CA ASP A 40 -31.76 0.04 20.20
C ASP A 40 -32.79 0.84 21.01
N THR A 41 -32.27 1.82 21.73
CA THR A 41 -33.04 2.75 22.55
C THR A 41 -33.60 3.91 21.73
N PRO A 42 -34.73 4.54 22.16
CA PRO A 42 -35.36 5.62 21.40
C PRO A 42 -34.45 6.82 21.15
N ASP A 43 -33.45 7.08 21.97
CA ASP A 43 -32.49 8.17 21.86
C ASP A 43 -31.56 8.04 20.65
N ARG A 44 -31.48 6.84 20.03
CA ARG A 44 -30.76 6.60 18.77
C ARG A 44 -31.55 7.06 17.52
N LEU A 45 -32.76 7.54 17.71
CA LEU A 45 -33.58 8.15 16.67
C LEU A 45 -33.92 9.59 17.09
N MET A 46 -33.77 10.53 16.17
CA MET A 46 -34.05 11.95 16.38
C MET A 46 -34.83 12.52 15.19
N THR A 47 -35.74 13.44 15.46
CA THR A 47 -36.43 14.19 14.40
C THR A 47 -35.61 15.42 13.99
N GLY A 48 -35.79 15.90 12.75
CA GLY A 48 -35.13 17.12 12.28
C GLY A 48 -35.45 18.35 13.15
N VAL A 49 -36.66 18.44 13.72
CA VAL A 49 -37.06 19.53 14.63
C VAL A 49 -36.27 19.46 15.94
N GLU A 50 -36.17 18.26 16.55
CA GLU A 50 -35.37 18.07 17.77
C GLU A 50 -33.90 18.36 17.50
N PHE A 51 -33.38 17.90 16.34
CA PHE A 51 -32.00 18.14 15.93
C PHE A 51 -31.69 19.62 15.75
N GLU A 52 -32.61 20.39 15.16
CA GLU A 52 -32.46 21.83 14.99
C GLU A 52 -32.44 22.59 16.33
N GLN A 53 -33.31 22.20 17.25
CA GLN A 53 -33.45 22.87 18.55
C GLN A 53 -32.32 22.50 19.55
N THR A 54 -31.64 21.38 19.32
CA THR A 54 -30.55 20.93 20.21
C THR A 54 -29.26 21.66 19.91
N PRO A 55 -28.57 22.25 20.92
CA PRO A 55 -27.30 22.92 20.74
C PRO A 55 -26.18 21.97 20.24
N ASP A 56 -25.22 22.49 19.47
CA ASP A 56 -24.09 21.71 18.94
C ASP A 56 -23.30 20.98 20.03
N ALA A 57 -23.14 21.57 21.22
CA ALA A 57 -22.42 20.96 22.33
C ALA A 57 -23.06 19.65 22.77
N GLU A 58 -24.39 19.62 22.91
CA GLU A 58 -25.14 18.43 23.26
C GLU A 58 -25.18 17.41 22.11
N LEU A 59 -25.36 17.90 20.89
CA LEU A 59 -25.34 17.04 19.70
C LEU A 59 -24.00 16.31 19.53
N LEU A 60 -22.89 16.96 19.83
CA LEU A 60 -21.58 16.33 19.74
C LEU A 60 -21.46 15.05 20.59
N ASP A 61 -22.16 14.99 21.70
CA ASP A 61 -22.16 13.78 22.56
C ASP A 61 -23.08 12.68 22.01
N ARG A 62 -24.13 13.06 21.25
CA ARG A 62 -25.18 12.14 20.76
C ARG A 62 -24.95 11.67 19.31
N VAL A 63 -24.30 12.46 18.46
CA VAL A 63 -24.20 12.17 17.00
C VAL A 63 -23.51 10.84 16.68
N MET A 64 -22.65 10.36 17.56
CA MET A 64 -21.96 9.08 17.33
C MET A 64 -22.92 7.90 17.47
N ASP A 65 -23.86 7.94 18.42
CA ASP A 65 -24.81 6.87 18.71
C ASP A 65 -26.13 7.00 17.95
N LEU A 66 -26.41 8.19 17.41
CA LEU A 66 -27.57 8.43 16.54
C LEU A 66 -27.51 7.50 15.34
N LYS A 67 -28.56 6.70 15.11
CA LYS A 67 -28.70 5.79 13.97
C LYS A 67 -29.65 6.34 12.90
N ILE A 68 -30.71 7.00 13.31
CA ILE A 68 -31.78 7.46 12.41
C ILE A 68 -32.12 8.93 12.69
N MET A 69 -32.06 9.77 11.66
CA MET A 69 -32.62 11.11 11.67
C MET A 69 -33.78 11.14 10.67
N CYS A 70 -34.99 11.34 11.18
CA CYS A 70 -36.22 11.37 10.38
C CYS A 70 -36.78 12.79 10.26
N ARG A 71 -37.63 13.06 9.24
CA ARG A 71 -38.11 14.42 8.92
C ARG A 71 -36.97 15.44 8.84
N ALA A 72 -35.80 15.00 8.33
CA ALA A 72 -34.63 15.82 8.19
C ALA A 72 -34.76 16.78 7.00
N ARG A 73 -34.37 18.05 7.21
CA ARG A 73 -34.24 19.04 6.16
C ARG A 73 -32.81 18.97 5.55
N PRO A 74 -32.61 19.57 4.36
CA PRO A 74 -31.28 19.59 3.73
C PRO A 74 -30.18 20.14 4.66
N MET A 75 -30.45 21.20 5.40
CA MET A 75 -29.51 21.82 6.32
C MET A 75 -29.16 20.91 7.55
N ASP A 76 -30.12 20.09 7.99
CA ASP A 76 -29.90 19.15 9.09
C ASP A 76 -28.91 18.04 8.66
N LYS A 77 -29.01 17.58 7.39
CA LYS A 77 -28.07 16.62 6.80
C LYS A 77 -26.66 17.18 6.78
N GLU A 78 -26.47 18.39 6.30
CA GLU A 78 -25.16 19.06 6.25
C GLU A 78 -24.61 19.30 7.66
N ARG A 79 -25.43 19.75 8.61
CA ARG A 79 -25.04 19.97 10.01
C ARG A 79 -24.56 18.68 10.68
N LEU A 80 -25.27 17.55 10.44
CA LEU A 80 -24.86 16.24 10.96
C LEU A 80 -23.47 15.84 10.42
N VAL A 81 -23.23 16.04 9.13
CA VAL A 81 -21.91 15.77 8.53
C VAL A 81 -20.83 16.60 9.24
N LYS A 82 -21.02 17.89 9.40
CA LYS A 82 -20.08 18.78 10.07
C LYS A 82 -19.81 18.40 11.53
N LEU A 83 -20.85 17.97 12.26
CA LEU A 83 -20.69 17.50 13.64
C LEU A 83 -19.89 16.20 13.74
N LEU A 84 -20.13 15.26 12.84
CA LEU A 84 -19.34 14.03 12.75
C LEU A 84 -17.87 14.32 12.40
N GLN A 85 -17.62 15.27 11.51
CA GLN A 85 -16.27 15.72 11.17
C GLN A 85 -15.55 16.38 12.36
N LYS A 86 -16.28 17.17 13.19
CA LYS A 86 -15.75 17.71 14.46
C LYS A 86 -15.35 16.61 15.46
N LYS A 87 -15.90 15.41 15.33
CA LYS A 87 -15.50 14.20 16.09
C LYS A 87 -14.41 13.37 15.37
N ASP A 88 -13.67 13.98 14.46
CA ASP A 88 -12.59 13.34 13.66
C ASP A 88 -13.06 12.12 12.85
N GLN A 89 -14.36 12.08 12.48
CA GLN A 89 -14.89 11.03 11.62
C GLN A 89 -14.72 11.40 10.15
N VAL A 90 -14.35 10.40 9.34
CA VAL A 90 -14.43 10.48 7.88
C VAL A 90 -15.86 10.12 7.46
N VAL A 91 -16.56 11.06 6.88
CA VAL A 91 -17.98 10.94 6.55
C VAL A 91 -18.16 10.73 5.06
N ALA A 92 -18.89 9.67 4.69
CA ALA A 92 -19.43 9.47 3.36
C ALA A 92 -20.95 9.74 3.40
N VAL A 93 -21.46 10.43 2.38
CA VAL A 93 -22.89 10.68 2.24
C VAL A 93 -23.36 10.13 0.91
N THR A 94 -24.50 9.45 0.91
CA THR A 94 -25.21 9.05 -0.31
C THR A 94 -26.45 9.87 -0.49
N GLY A 95 -26.73 10.32 -1.72
CA GLY A 95 -27.93 11.07 -2.05
C GLY A 95 -28.19 11.09 -3.56
N ASP A 96 -29.42 11.29 -3.94
CA ASP A 96 -29.90 11.34 -5.34
C ASP A 96 -30.60 12.64 -5.69
N GLY A 97 -31.01 13.40 -4.69
CA GLY A 97 -31.79 14.62 -4.85
C GLY A 97 -30.98 15.92 -4.73
N THR A 98 -31.57 17.01 -5.25
CA THR A 98 -31.04 18.37 -5.07
C THR A 98 -30.91 18.73 -3.59
N ASN A 99 -31.80 18.19 -2.74
CA ASN A 99 -31.79 18.41 -1.29
C ASN A 99 -30.59 17.78 -0.58
N ASP A 100 -29.89 16.84 -1.23
CA ASP A 100 -28.73 16.17 -0.68
C ASP A 100 -27.41 16.88 -1.01
N ALA A 101 -27.43 17.78 -2.01
CA ALA A 101 -26.24 18.45 -2.51
C ALA A 101 -25.41 19.17 -1.43
N PRO A 102 -25.99 19.90 -0.45
CA PRO A 102 -25.21 20.51 0.62
C PRO A 102 -24.44 19.48 1.47
N ALA A 103 -25.08 18.36 1.80
CA ALA A 103 -24.46 17.27 2.58
C ALA A 103 -23.42 16.49 1.75
N LEU A 104 -23.71 16.24 0.46
CA LEU A 104 -22.75 15.59 -0.47
C LEU A 104 -21.47 16.41 -0.62
N ASN A 105 -21.60 17.73 -0.75
CA ASN A 105 -20.45 18.62 -0.88
C ASN A 105 -19.68 18.81 0.45
N ALA A 106 -20.37 18.76 1.60
CA ALA A 106 -19.74 18.89 2.90
C ALA A 106 -19.00 17.63 3.34
N ALA A 107 -19.38 16.46 2.84
CA ALA A 107 -18.76 15.18 3.19
C ALA A 107 -17.38 15.03 2.55
N GLN A 108 -16.48 14.25 3.20
CA GLN A 108 -15.22 13.86 2.56
C GLN A 108 -15.44 12.99 1.32
N VAL A 109 -16.52 12.20 1.29
CA VAL A 109 -16.89 11.40 0.13
C VAL A 109 -18.39 11.55 -0.15
N GLY A 110 -18.75 12.42 -1.08
CA GLY A 110 -20.10 12.49 -1.64
C GLY A 110 -20.30 11.39 -2.68
N LEU A 111 -21.41 10.64 -2.57
CA LEU A 111 -21.77 9.53 -3.44
C LEU A 111 -23.17 9.81 -4.04
N SER A 112 -23.26 10.10 -5.33
CA SER A 112 -24.57 10.23 -6.01
C SER A 112 -24.98 8.93 -6.66
N MET A 113 -26.28 8.72 -6.81
CA MET A 113 -26.82 7.61 -7.59
C MET A 113 -26.83 7.95 -9.09
N GLY A 114 -26.74 6.93 -9.94
CA GLY A 114 -26.72 7.08 -11.40
C GLY A 114 -27.97 7.79 -11.94
N ASP A 115 -29.13 7.53 -11.35
CA ASP A 115 -30.41 8.17 -11.67
C ASP A 115 -30.63 9.49 -10.91
N GLY A 116 -29.68 9.90 -10.07
CA GLY A 116 -29.74 11.12 -9.29
C GLY A 116 -29.73 12.38 -10.17
N THR A 117 -30.15 13.50 -9.59
CA THR A 117 -30.17 14.81 -10.26
C THR A 117 -28.76 15.27 -10.65
N THR A 118 -28.67 16.12 -11.68
CA THR A 118 -27.39 16.73 -12.09
C THR A 118 -26.71 17.45 -10.93
N VAL A 119 -27.48 18.14 -10.10
CA VAL A 119 -27.00 18.88 -8.93
C VAL A 119 -26.34 17.92 -7.90
N ALA A 120 -26.98 16.77 -7.62
CA ALA A 120 -26.41 15.76 -6.73
C ALA A 120 -25.12 15.17 -7.30
N LYS A 121 -25.06 14.90 -8.63
CA LYS A 121 -23.86 14.39 -9.31
C LYS A 121 -22.72 15.39 -9.29
N GLU A 122 -22.98 16.66 -9.51
CA GLU A 122 -21.98 17.74 -9.47
C GLU A 122 -21.44 17.97 -8.04
N ALA A 123 -22.30 17.77 -7.02
CA ALA A 123 -21.91 17.91 -5.61
C ALA A 123 -21.17 16.68 -5.06
N SER A 124 -21.09 15.57 -5.80
CA SER A 124 -20.51 14.31 -5.33
C SER A 124 -19.15 14.04 -5.95
N ALA A 125 -18.32 13.30 -5.22
CA ALA A 125 -17.01 12.85 -5.70
C ALA A 125 -17.09 11.55 -6.54
N ILE A 126 -18.15 10.75 -6.34
CA ILE A 126 -18.35 9.45 -7.00
C ILE A 126 -19.81 9.31 -7.39
N THR A 127 -20.07 8.78 -8.60
CA THR A 127 -21.42 8.42 -9.06
C THR A 127 -21.56 6.91 -9.16
N ILE A 128 -22.56 6.34 -8.49
CA ILE A 128 -22.87 4.90 -8.48
C ILE A 128 -23.82 4.60 -9.64
N LEU A 129 -23.29 4.11 -10.75
CA LEU A 129 -24.02 3.96 -12.01
C LEU A 129 -25.17 2.94 -11.96
N ASP A 130 -25.06 1.91 -11.16
CA ASP A 130 -26.05 0.83 -11.03
C ASP A 130 -27.06 1.05 -9.88
N ASN A 131 -27.05 2.21 -9.25
CA ASN A 131 -27.90 2.58 -8.11
C ASN A 131 -27.89 1.56 -6.95
N SER A 132 -26.84 0.76 -6.84
CA SER A 132 -26.76 -0.33 -5.89
C SER A 132 -25.93 0.03 -4.66
N PHE A 133 -26.51 -0.11 -3.46
CA PHE A 133 -25.74 0.02 -2.21
C PHE A 133 -24.62 -1.02 -2.10
N MET A 134 -24.75 -2.16 -2.78
CA MET A 134 -23.67 -3.17 -2.87
C MET A 134 -22.41 -2.60 -3.55
N SER A 135 -22.59 -1.73 -4.54
CA SER A 135 -21.47 -1.07 -5.21
C SER A 135 -20.73 -0.09 -4.31
N ILE A 136 -21.41 0.49 -3.32
CA ILE A 136 -20.76 1.29 -2.27
C ILE A 136 -19.85 0.41 -1.40
N SER A 137 -20.35 -0.73 -0.93
CA SER A 137 -19.54 -1.69 -0.17
C SER A 137 -18.31 -2.14 -0.97
N ARG A 138 -18.48 -2.44 -2.26
CA ARG A 138 -17.36 -2.76 -3.16
C ARG A 138 -16.38 -1.61 -3.34
N ALA A 139 -16.87 -0.37 -3.46
CA ALA A 139 -16.02 0.81 -3.55
C ALA A 139 -15.15 0.98 -2.29
N VAL A 140 -15.69 0.74 -1.09
CA VAL A 140 -14.93 0.73 0.15
C VAL A 140 -13.84 -0.35 0.12
N MET A 141 -14.19 -1.56 -0.30
CA MET A 141 -13.22 -2.66 -0.44
C MET A 141 -12.08 -2.31 -1.41
N TRP A 142 -12.41 -1.74 -2.57
CA TRP A 142 -11.42 -1.28 -3.55
C TRP A 142 -10.53 -0.18 -2.99
N GLY A 143 -11.10 0.84 -2.35
CA GLY A 143 -10.36 1.95 -1.74
C GLY A 143 -9.37 1.45 -0.67
N ARG A 144 -9.81 0.56 0.22
CA ARG A 144 -8.95 -0.06 1.24
C ARG A 144 -7.85 -0.94 0.63
N SER A 145 -8.17 -1.67 -0.44
CA SER A 145 -7.19 -2.50 -1.16
C SER A 145 -6.15 -1.64 -1.88
N LEU A 146 -6.57 -0.56 -2.54
CA LEU A 146 -5.68 0.41 -3.18
C LEU A 146 -4.72 1.03 -2.15
N TYR A 147 -5.24 1.42 -1.00
CA TYR A 147 -4.41 1.96 0.08
C TYR A 147 -3.34 0.96 0.55
N ARG A 148 -3.68 -0.32 0.71
CA ARG A 148 -2.69 -1.38 1.01
C ARG A 148 -1.65 -1.52 -0.10
N ASN A 149 -2.07 -1.42 -1.36
CA ASN A 149 -1.15 -1.50 -2.49
C ASN A 149 -0.17 -0.31 -2.50
N ILE A 150 -0.64 0.90 -2.16
CA ILE A 150 0.22 2.07 -1.96
C ILE A 150 1.23 1.82 -0.83
N GLN A 151 0.80 1.27 0.31
CA GLN A 151 1.71 0.93 1.41
C GLN A 151 2.78 -0.09 0.99
N ARG A 152 2.41 -1.11 0.21
CA ARG A 152 3.36 -2.10 -0.35
C ARG A 152 4.41 -1.44 -1.23
N PHE A 153 3.97 -0.53 -2.10
CA PHE A 153 4.88 0.24 -2.94
C PHE A 153 5.83 1.11 -2.10
N ILE A 154 5.31 1.83 -1.10
CA ILE A 154 6.14 2.65 -0.20
C ILE A 154 7.18 1.80 0.54
N VAL A 155 6.81 0.63 1.05
CA VAL A 155 7.76 -0.28 1.70
C VAL A 155 8.86 -0.70 0.71
N PHE A 156 8.49 -1.06 -0.50
CA PHE A 156 9.43 -1.43 -1.55
C PHE A 156 10.39 -0.28 -1.86
N GLN A 157 9.87 0.87 -2.23
CA GLN A 157 10.66 2.02 -2.66
C GLN A 157 11.54 2.59 -1.54
N MET A 158 11.03 2.72 -0.32
CA MET A 158 11.83 3.21 0.80
C MET A 158 12.97 2.26 1.16
N THR A 159 12.77 0.96 1.04
CA THR A 159 13.85 -0.03 1.26
C THR A 159 14.98 0.15 0.24
N ILE A 160 14.65 0.34 -1.04
CA ILE A 160 15.62 0.61 -2.10
C ILE A 160 16.39 1.90 -1.80
N ASN A 161 15.68 2.98 -1.53
CA ASN A 161 16.28 4.28 -1.30
C ASN A 161 17.20 4.30 -0.08
N VAL A 162 16.79 3.66 1.02
CA VAL A 162 17.63 3.50 2.21
C VAL A 162 18.89 2.72 1.86
N ALA A 163 18.77 1.59 1.16
CA ALA A 163 19.93 0.79 0.77
C ALA A 163 20.88 1.56 -0.16
N ALA A 164 20.36 2.22 -1.19
CA ALA A 164 21.14 2.98 -2.15
C ALA A 164 21.85 4.17 -1.51
N CYS A 165 21.15 4.97 -0.70
CA CYS A 165 21.74 6.11 -0.01
C CYS A 165 22.83 5.70 0.96
N LEU A 166 22.58 4.65 1.75
CA LEU A 166 23.56 4.20 2.73
C LEU A 166 24.81 3.60 2.07
N ILE A 167 24.66 2.82 1.02
CA ILE A 167 25.84 2.23 0.35
C ILE A 167 26.71 3.30 -0.32
N VAL A 168 26.09 4.31 -0.95
CA VAL A 168 26.83 5.44 -1.52
C VAL A 168 27.50 6.28 -0.44
N LEU A 169 26.81 6.54 0.67
CA LEU A 169 27.34 7.29 1.81
C LEU A 169 28.54 6.57 2.45
N ILE A 170 28.41 5.27 2.70
CA ILE A 170 29.49 4.43 3.26
C ILE A 170 30.68 4.41 2.29
N GLY A 171 30.45 4.25 0.99
CA GLY A 171 31.48 4.32 -0.03
C GLY A 171 32.26 5.65 0.04
N ALA A 172 31.53 6.77 0.13
CA ALA A 172 32.16 8.10 0.24
C ALA A 172 33.03 8.25 1.50
N PHE A 173 32.55 7.76 2.66
CA PHE A 173 33.35 7.78 3.91
C PHE A 173 34.60 6.90 3.84
N LEU A 174 34.56 5.84 3.07
CA LEU A 174 35.71 4.94 2.87
C LEU A 174 36.66 5.42 1.77
N GLY A 175 36.42 6.62 1.18
CA GLY A 175 37.24 7.18 0.12
C GLY A 175 37.19 6.38 -1.18
N THR A 176 36.08 5.62 -1.40
CA THR A 176 35.90 4.84 -2.61
C THR A 176 35.02 5.60 -3.60
N GLU A 177 35.28 5.42 -4.90
CA GLU A 177 34.33 5.86 -5.93
C GLU A 177 32.96 5.22 -5.70
N SER A 178 31.90 5.95 -6.10
CA SER A 178 30.55 5.45 -5.96
C SER A 178 30.39 4.14 -6.75
N PRO A 179 29.98 3.03 -6.10
CA PRO A 179 29.81 1.76 -6.78
C PRO A 179 28.62 1.75 -7.75
N LEU A 180 27.78 2.79 -7.70
CA LEU A 180 26.63 3.00 -8.57
C LEU A 180 26.75 4.36 -9.26
N THR A 181 26.59 4.39 -10.57
CA THR A 181 26.59 5.63 -11.35
C THR A 181 25.23 6.32 -11.31
N VAL A 182 25.21 7.62 -11.66
CA VAL A 182 23.96 8.40 -11.74
C VAL A 182 22.97 7.78 -12.73
N THR A 183 23.45 7.29 -13.88
CA THR A 183 22.59 6.64 -14.90
C THR A 183 22.00 5.32 -14.40
N GLN A 184 22.75 4.53 -13.63
CA GLN A 184 22.27 3.31 -12.97
C GLN A 184 21.21 3.66 -11.91
N MET A 185 21.43 4.70 -11.11
CA MET A 185 20.45 5.16 -10.13
C MET A 185 19.18 5.71 -10.79
N LEU A 186 19.29 6.38 -11.94
CA LEU A 186 18.12 6.81 -12.71
C LEU A 186 17.33 5.61 -13.25
N TRP A 187 18.01 4.57 -13.72
CA TRP A 187 17.33 3.34 -14.12
C TRP A 187 16.51 2.74 -12.97
N VAL A 188 17.10 2.62 -11.80
CA VAL A 188 16.45 2.05 -10.62
C VAL A 188 15.30 2.93 -10.14
N ASN A 189 15.57 4.21 -9.89
CA ASN A 189 14.62 5.10 -9.21
C ASN A 189 13.54 5.69 -10.14
N LEU A 190 13.79 5.78 -11.43
CA LEU A 190 12.81 6.34 -12.36
C LEU A 190 12.07 5.26 -13.13
N ILE A 191 12.77 4.30 -13.70
CA ILE A 191 12.16 3.32 -14.60
C ILE A 191 11.68 2.10 -13.82
N MET A 192 12.56 1.45 -13.07
CA MET A 192 12.20 0.25 -12.30
C MET A 192 11.14 0.55 -11.23
N ASP A 193 11.26 1.67 -10.50
CA ASP A 193 10.28 2.07 -9.48
C ASP A 193 8.91 2.39 -10.09
N THR A 194 8.88 3.03 -11.27
CA THR A 194 7.62 3.29 -11.99
C THR A 194 6.93 1.98 -12.38
N PHE A 195 7.67 1.03 -12.93
CA PHE A 195 7.12 -0.29 -13.25
C PHE A 195 6.70 -1.06 -12.00
N ALA A 196 7.48 -1.02 -10.93
CA ALA A 196 7.12 -1.66 -9.67
C ALA A 196 5.86 -1.03 -9.03
N ALA A 197 5.72 0.31 -9.12
CA ALA A 197 4.50 1.00 -8.69
C ALA A 197 3.29 0.51 -9.46
N LEU A 198 3.40 0.42 -10.79
CA LEU A 198 2.31 -0.09 -11.65
C LEU A 198 1.96 -1.54 -11.30
N ALA A 199 2.96 -2.40 -11.10
CA ALA A 199 2.76 -3.79 -10.72
C ALA A 199 2.04 -3.94 -9.38
N LEU A 200 2.47 -3.19 -8.36
CA LEU A 200 1.90 -3.25 -7.01
C LEU A 200 0.53 -2.57 -6.93
N ALA A 201 0.31 -1.48 -7.70
CA ALA A 201 -0.98 -0.80 -7.77
C ALA A 201 -2.06 -1.65 -8.48
N SER A 202 -1.66 -2.47 -9.46
CA SER A 202 -2.57 -3.32 -10.23
C SER A 202 -2.98 -4.62 -9.51
N LEU A 203 -2.55 -4.83 -8.29
CA LEU A 203 -2.95 -6.02 -7.52
C LEU A 203 -4.47 -6.02 -7.28
N PRO A 204 -5.15 -7.17 -7.46
CA PRO A 204 -6.59 -7.29 -7.29
C PRO A 204 -7.00 -6.99 -5.83
N PRO A 205 -8.25 -6.51 -5.62
CA PRO A 205 -8.75 -6.23 -4.29
C PRO A 205 -8.77 -7.49 -3.42
N ASP A 206 -8.61 -7.30 -2.13
CA ASP A 206 -8.65 -8.37 -1.13
C ASP A 206 -9.83 -8.15 -0.18
N GLU A 207 -10.82 -9.04 -0.19
CA GLU A 207 -12.00 -8.97 0.68
C GLU A 207 -11.66 -8.89 2.16
N ARG A 208 -10.49 -9.39 2.57
CA ARG A 208 -10.04 -9.32 3.97
C ARG A 208 -9.82 -7.91 4.49
N VAL A 209 -9.67 -6.91 3.59
CA VAL A 209 -9.59 -5.51 4.00
C VAL A 209 -10.87 -5.02 4.67
N MET A 210 -11.99 -5.70 4.43
CA MET A 210 -13.27 -5.38 5.06
C MET A 210 -13.37 -5.86 6.53
N ARG A 211 -12.39 -6.63 7.00
CA ARG A 211 -12.27 -7.01 8.43
C ARG A 211 -11.34 -6.09 9.21
N ASP A 212 -10.63 -5.19 8.53
CA ASP A 212 -9.78 -4.22 9.20
C ASP A 212 -10.62 -3.08 9.78
N PRO A 213 -10.26 -2.55 10.95
CA PRO A 213 -10.92 -1.37 11.50
C PRO A 213 -10.68 -0.16 10.60
N PRO A 214 -11.63 0.81 10.58
CA PRO A 214 -11.44 2.08 9.90
C PRO A 214 -10.20 2.81 10.42
N ARG A 215 -9.49 3.47 9.51
CA ARG A 215 -8.34 4.28 9.87
C ARG A 215 -8.77 5.63 10.42
N LYS A 216 -7.97 6.16 11.33
CA LYS A 216 -8.13 7.52 11.82
C LYS A 216 -7.51 8.52 10.83
N THR A 217 -8.03 9.73 10.79
CA THR A 217 -7.48 10.82 9.96
C THR A 217 -6.03 11.18 10.34
N THR A 218 -5.66 10.91 11.60
CA THR A 218 -4.32 11.16 12.16
C THR A 218 -3.32 10.03 11.92
N ASP A 219 -3.75 8.91 11.34
CA ASP A 219 -2.86 7.77 11.10
C ASP A 219 -1.85 8.07 10.00
N HIS A 220 -0.57 7.85 10.30
CA HIS A 220 0.49 7.98 9.31
C HIS A 220 0.43 6.88 8.25
N ILE A 221 0.83 7.22 7.01
CA ILE A 221 0.94 6.24 5.91
C ILE A 221 1.96 5.17 6.26
N ILE A 222 3.13 5.60 6.77
CA ILE A 222 4.19 4.69 7.20
C ILE A 222 3.90 4.26 8.64
N THR A 223 3.45 3.03 8.78
CA THR A 223 3.19 2.42 10.09
C THR A 223 4.48 1.90 10.74
N ARG A 224 4.45 1.68 12.06
CA ARG A 224 5.61 1.09 12.78
C ARG A 224 6.09 -0.24 12.18
N PRO A 225 5.22 -1.18 11.79
CA PRO A 225 5.65 -2.40 11.09
C PRO A 225 6.33 -2.12 9.75
N MET A 226 5.84 -1.13 8.99
CA MET A 226 6.48 -0.71 7.73
C MET A 226 7.89 -0.16 7.98
N GLY A 227 8.02 0.79 8.91
CA GLY A 227 9.32 1.38 9.26
C GLY A 227 10.33 0.33 9.71
N ARG A 228 9.91 -0.63 10.55
CA ARG A 228 10.76 -1.74 10.97
C ARG A 228 11.19 -2.63 9.79
N ASN A 229 10.28 -2.94 8.87
CA ASN A 229 10.60 -3.73 7.69
C ASN A 229 11.58 -2.99 6.76
N ILE A 230 11.32 -1.71 6.48
CA ILE A 230 12.20 -0.87 5.65
C ILE A 230 13.62 -0.82 6.21
N LEU A 231 13.75 -0.55 7.51
CA LEU A 231 15.06 -0.45 8.15
C LEU A 231 15.76 -1.81 8.22
N SER A 232 15.07 -2.87 8.64
CA SER A 232 15.70 -4.19 8.79
C SER A 232 16.16 -4.75 7.44
N VAL A 233 15.32 -4.70 6.41
CA VAL A 233 15.67 -5.20 5.07
C VAL A 233 16.70 -4.28 4.41
N GLY A 234 16.55 -2.96 4.55
CA GLY A 234 17.50 -1.99 4.01
C GLY A 234 18.90 -2.16 4.61
N ILE A 235 19.01 -2.31 5.94
CA ILE A 235 20.29 -2.56 6.63
C ILE A 235 20.89 -3.89 6.18
N LEU A 236 20.08 -4.95 6.05
CA LEU A 236 20.57 -6.24 5.55
C LEU A 236 21.15 -6.12 4.14
N PHE A 237 20.48 -5.38 3.26
CA PHE A 237 20.99 -5.14 1.91
C PHE A 237 22.30 -4.33 1.93
N VAL A 238 22.36 -3.28 2.74
CA VAL A 238 23.58 -2.48 2.90
C VAL A 238 24.72 -3.34 3.44
N ALA A 239 24.47 -4.15 4.47
CA ALA A 239 25.49 -5.02 5.04
C ALA A 239 26.03 -6.03 4.00
N PHE A 240 25.13 -6.66 3.23
CA PHE A 240 25.52 -7.58 2.17
C PHE A 240 26.29 -6.87 1.04
N LEU A 241 25.80 -5.75 0.55
CA LEU A 241 26.42 -4.99 -0.54
C LEU A 241 27.75 -4.37 -0.12
N PHE A 242 27.86 -3.93 1.13
CA PHE A 242 29.12 -3.46 1.70
C PHE A 242 30.18 -4.56 1.72
N GLY A 243 29.83 -5.75 2.21
CA GLY A 243 30.74 -6.88 2.19
C GLY A 243 31.15 -7.29 0.78
N LEU A 244 30.22 -7.20 -0.18
CA LEU A 244 30.51 -7.47 -1.58
C LEU A 244 31.50 -6.44 -2.17
N LEU A 245 31.29 -5.15 -1.83
CA LEU A 245 32.20 -4.07 -2.24
C LEU A 245 33.62 -4.29 -1.66
N GLN A 246 33.73 -4.64 -0.39
CA GLN A 246 35.01 -4.94 0.25
C GLN A 246 35.66 -6.19 -0.37
N TYR A 247 34.87 -7.20 -0.70
CA TYR A 247 35.38 -8.39 -1.38
C TYR A 247 35.99 -8.06 -2.75
N PHE A 248 35.28 -7.30 -3.59
CA PHE A 248 35.76 -6.91 -4.91
C PHE A 248 37.01 -6.01 -4.89
N LYS A 249 37.25 -5.29 -3.81
CA LYS A 249 38.49 -4.49 -3.64
C LYS A 249 39.73 -5.31 -3.31
N HIS A 250 39.55 -6.49 -2.74
CA HIS A 250 40.62 -7.35 -2.26
C HIS A 250 40.70 -8.70 -3.00
N ALA A 251 39.88 -8.89 -4.02
CA ALA A 251 39.86 -10.10 -4.82
C ALA A 251 39.57 -9.76 -6.28
N ASP A 252 40.58 -9.80 -7.13
CA ASP A 252 40.42 -9.62 -8.58
C ASP A 252 39.75 -10.87 -9.17
N ILE A 253 38.46 -10.70 -9.56
CA ILE A 253 37.66 -11.77 -10.16
C ILE A 253 37.30 -11.47 -11.60
N THR A 254 37.50 -12.43 -12.47
CA THR A 254 37.11 -12.36 -13.89
C THR A 254 35.84 -13.14 -14.21
N SER A 255 35.36 -13.96 -13.26
CA SER A 255 34.12 -14.70 -13.33
C SER A 255 33.55 -14.90 -11.92
N LEU A 256 32.21 -14.80 -11.79
CA LEU A 256 31.52 -15.02 -10.51
C LEU A 256 31.70 -16.46 -9.96
N THR A 257 32.11 -17.41 -10.81
CA THR A 257 32.47 -18.77 -10.37
C THR A 257 33.68 -18.78 -9.44
N GLN A 258 34.52 -17.74 -9.45
CA GLN A 258 35.69 -17.58 -8.56
C GLN A 258 35.28 -17.01 -7.18
N PHE A 259 34.01 -16.64 -6.97
CA PHE A 259 33.55 -16.09 -5.71
C PHE A 259 33.79 -17.07 -4.56
N SER A 260 34.47 -16.58 -3.52
CA SER A 260 34.78 -17.34 -2.32
C SER A 260 34.03 -16.77 -1.13
N LEU A 261 33.16 -17.57 -0.53
CA LEU A 261 32.45 -17.18 0.69
C LEU A 261 33.40 -16.92 1.87
N SER A 262 34.49 -17.71 2.00
CA SER A 262 35.52 -17.48 3.02
C SER A 262 36.29 -16.18 2.75
N GLY A 263 36.57 -15.88 1.48
CA GLY A 263 37.16 -14.61 1.07
C GLY A 263 36.26 -13.42 1.38
N TYR A 264 34.97 -13.53 1.09
CA TYR A 264 33.96 -12.50 1.41
C TYR A 264 33.96 -12.15 2.91
N PHE A 265 33.93 -13.13 3.80
CA PHE A 265 33.95 -12.86 5.23
C PHE A 265 35.30 -12.36 5.74
N ARG A 266 36.41 -12.74 5.10
CA ARG A 266 37.75 -12.26 5.46
C ARG A 266 37.92 -10.78 5.09
N SER A 267 37.50 -10.37 3.91
CA SER A 267 37.62 -9.00 3.45
C SER A 267 36.56 -8.05 4.04
N TYR A 268 35.53 -8.55 4.71
CA TYR A 268 34.42 -7.74 5.21
C TYR A 268 34.85 -6.58 6.13
N LEU A 269 35.84 -6.82 6.98
CA LEU A 269 36.42 -5.81 7.88
C LEU A 269 37.86 -5.43 7.50
N ASP A 270 38.26 -5.70 6.27
CA ASP A 270 39.56 -5.31 5.77
C ASP A 270 39.51 -3.89 5.23
N PHE A 271 40.11 -2.97 5.99
CA PHE A 271 40.23 -1.55 5.63
C PHE A 271 41.65 -1.18 5.16
N SER A 272 42.45 -2.16 4.80
CA SER A 272 43.76 -1.94 4.17
C SER A 272 43.59 -1.28 2.80
N THR A 273 44.68 -0.78 2.24
CA THR A 273 44.70 -0.23 0.87
C THR A 273 44.16 -1.27 -0.11
N PRO A 274 43.19 -0.90 -0.98
CA PRO A 274 42.68 -1.80 -1.99
C PRO A 274 43.79 -2.38 -2.87
N GLU A 275 43.71 -3.66 -3.22
CA GLU A 275 44.67 -4.30 -4.10
C GLU A 275 44.59 -3.75 -5.53
N HIS A 276 43.37 -3.33 -5.95
CA HIS A 276 43.09 -2.74 -7.26
C HIS A 276 41.87 -1.83 -7.24
N GLU A 277 41.69 -1.01 -8.25
CA GLU A 277 40.47 -0.30 -8.54
C GLU A 277 39.40 -1.26 -9.08
N LEU A 278 38.13 -1.01 -8.76
CA LEU A 278 37.03 -1.85 -9.23
C LEU A 278 36.99 -1.92 -10.76
N THR A 279 37.04 -3.10 -11.30
CA THR A 279 36.95 -3.34 -12.73
C THR A 279 35.54 -3.10 -13.25
N GLY A 280 35.39 -2.83 -14.56
CA GLY A 280 34.06 -2.71 -15.18
C GLY A 280 33.21 -3.97 -15.03
N TYR A 281 33.84 -5.14 -14.94
CA TYR A 281 33.15 -6.40 -14.67
C TYR A 281 32.56 -6.45 -13.25
N GLU A 282 33.34 -6.10 -12.23
CA GLU A 282 32.91 -6.07 -10.84
C GLU A 282 31.82 -5.03 -10.58
N LEU A 283 31.91 -3.86 -11.22
CA LEU A 283 30.85 -2.84 -11.19
C LEU A 283 29.57 -3.34 -11.83
N SER A 284 29.67 -4.08 -12.95
CA SER A 284 28.49 -4.69 -13.61
C SER A 284 27.86 -5.78 -12.75
N LEU A 285 28.66 -6.60 -12.07
CA LEU A 285 28.19 -7.57 -11.08
C LEU A 285 27.47 -6.86 -9.94
N PHE A 286 28.10 -5.84 -9.35
CA PHE A 286 27.53 -5.09 -8.22
C PHE A 286 26.19 -4.47 -8.58
N PHE A 287 26.12 -3.78 -9.71
CA PHE A 287 24.88 -3.17 -10.20
C PHE A 287 23.79 -4.22 -10.45
N THR A 288 24.13 -5.34 -11.10
CA THR A 288 23.17 -6.40 -11.40
C THR A 288 22.67 -7.08 -10.14
N ILE A 289 23.55 -7.36 -9.18
CA ILE A 289 23.20 -7.92 -7.87
C ILE A 289 22.27 -6.96 -7.12
N PHE A 290 22.60 -5.65 -7.09
CA PHE A 290 21.77 -4.63 -6.47
C PHE A 290 20.34 -4.63 -7.05
N VAL A 291 20.21 -4.62 -8.38
CA VAL A 291 18.89 -4.62 -9.04
C VAL A 291 18.13 -5.90 -8.79
N LEU A 292 18.77 -7.07 -8.84
CA LEU A 292 18.09 -8.34 -8.62
C LEU A 292 17.69 -8.58 -7.15
N LEU A 293 18.43 -8.04 -6.18
CA LEU A 293 17.98 -8.00 -4.79
C LEU A 293 16.66 -7.25 -4.66
N GLN A 294 16.54 -6.10 -5.33
CA GLN A 294 15.31 -5.30 -5.34
C GLN A 294 14.19 -6.00 -6.12
N PHE A 295 14.52 -6.64 -7.23
CA PHE A 295 13.56 -7.43 -7.98
C PHE A 295 12.88 -8.49 -7.11
N TRP A 296 13.64 -9.26 -6.35
CA TRP A 296 13.08 -10.25 -5.43
C TRP A 296 12.36 -9.62 -4.24
N ASN A 297 12.85 -8.46 -3.77
CA ASN A 297 12.20 -7.71 -2.71
C ASN A 297 10.81 -7.18 -3.13
N MET A 298 10.57 -6.92 -4.42
CA MET A 298 9.26 -6.55 -4.95
C MET A 298 8.20 -7.66 -4.68
N PHE A 299 8.59 -8.93 -4.77
CA PHE A 299 7.70 -10.05 -4.42
C PHE A 299 7.43 -10.08 -2.91
N ASN A 300 8.44 -9.81 -2.08
CA ASN A 300 8.24 -9.69 -0.63
C ASN A 300 7.32 -8.52 -0.28
N ALA A 301 7.46 -7.38 -0.95
CA ALA A 301 6.59 -6.22 -0.79
C ALA A 301 5.14 -6.52 -1.20
N LYS A 302 4.92 -7.29 -2.29
CA LYS A 302 3.58 -7.78 -2.68
C LYS A 302 2.92 -8.54 -1.54
N ALA A 303 3.67 -9.34 -0.80
CA ALA A 303 3.20 -10.14 0.32
C ALA A 303 3.22 -9.39 1.67
N PHE A 304 3.66 -8.13 1.70
CA PHE A 304 3.77 -7.36 2.94
C PHE A 304 2.44 -7.26 3.67
N ASN A 305 2.49 -7.49 4.98
CA ASN A 305 1.31 -7.51 5.88
C ASN A 305 0.23 -8.52 5.46
N THR A 306 0.65 -9.61 4.80
CA THR A 306 -0.20 -10.76 4.52
C THR A 306 0.51 -12.01 5.06
N HIS A 307 -0.25 -12.97 5.59
CA HIS A 307 0.29 -14.26 6.01
C HIS A 307 0.31 -15.27 4.84
N ARG A 308 0.32 -14.77 3.60
CA ARG A 308 0.33 -15.59 2.40
C ARG A 308 1.68 -15.52 1.72
N SER A 309 2.01 -16.58 0.99
CA SER A 309 3.16 -16.60 0.10
C SER A 309 3.11 -15.45 -0.92
N ALA A 310 4.27 -14.93 -1.31
CA ALA A 310 4.42 -13.96 -2.39
C ALA A 310 3.86 -14.49 -3.73
N PHE A 311 3.81 -15.81 -3.90
CA PHE A 311 3.22 -16.46 -5.07
C PHE A 311 1.71 -16.65 -4.98
N ALA A 312 1.10 -16.39 -3.81
CA ALA A 312 -0.34 -16.48 -3.67
C ALA A 312 -1.07 -15.54 -4.65
N ARG A 313 -2.18 -16.01 -5.23
CA ARG A 313 -2.96 -15.27 -6.23
C ARG A 313 -2.16 -14.85 -7.48
N MET A 314 -1.07 -15.54 -7.78
CA MET A 314 -0.24 -15.19 -8.94
C MET A 314 -1.07 -15.27 -10.25
N GLY A 315 -1.95 -16.25 -10.40
CA GLY A 315 -2.84 -16.38 -11.55
C GLY A 315 -3.70 -15.14 -11.82
N ALA A 316 -4.24 -14.51 -10.78
CA ALA A 316 -5.03 -13.29 -10.90
C ALA A 316 -4.18 -12.03 -11.16
N SER A 317 -2.88 -12.08 -10.82
CA SER A 317 -1.95 -10.94 -10.96
C SER A 317 -1.00 -11.07 -12.15
N ILE A 318 -1.01 -12.21 -12.86
CA ILE A 318 -0.01 -12.52 -13.91
C ILE A 318 -0.03 -11.47 -15.04
N GLY A 319 -1.23 -10.97 -15.42
CA GLY A 319 -1.37 -9.97 -16.48
C GLY A 319 -0.73 -8.61 -16.17
N GLY A 320 -0.69 -8.20 -14.89
CA GLY A 320 -0.07 -6.94 -14.47
C GLY A 320 1.31 -7.16 -13.86
N PHE A 321 1.36 -7.79 -12.70
CA PHE A 321 2.59 -7.97 -11.93
C PHE A 321 3.64 -8.83 -12.64
N GLY A 322 3.22 -9.95 -13.28
CA GLY A 322 4.12 -10.85 -13.97
C GLY A 322 4.75 -10.22 -15.22
N VAL A 323 3.96 -9.50 -16.01
CA VAL A 323 4.47 -8.77 -17.20
C VAL A 323 5.48 -7.72 -16.78
N VAL A 324 5.19 -6.95 -15.73
CA VAL A 324 6.13 -5.94 -15.23
C VAL A 324 7.42 -6.56 -14.70
N ALA A 325 7.33 -7.67 -13.96
CA ALA A 325 8.52 -8.38 -13.49
C ALA A 325 9.41 -8.82 -14.68
N LEU A 326 8.80 -9.35 -15.75
CA LEU A 326 9.54 -9.69 -16.96
C LEU A 326 10.16 -8.47 -17.66
N LEU A 327 9.45 -7.33 -17.70
CA LEU A 327 9.98 -6.09 -18.29
C LEU A 327 11.18 -5.56 -17.51
N ILE A 328 11.16 -5.64 -16.18
CA ILE A 328 12.31 -5.24 -15.34
C ILE A 328 13.51 -6.14 -15.63
N LEU A 329 13.33 -7.46 -15.68
CA LEU A 329 14.41 -8.41 -16.00
C LEU A 329 14.96 -8.20 -17.41
N ALA A 330 14.08 -8.06 -18.38
CA ALA A 330 14.49 -7.80 -19.77
C ALA A 330 15.24 -6.46 -19.90
N GLY A 331 14.75 -5.41 -19.26
CA GLY A 331 15.40 -4.10 -19.24
C GLY A 331 16.78 -4.16 -18.59
N GLN A 332 16.92 -4.86 -17.44
CA GLN A 332 18.22 -5.04 -16.78
C GLN A 332 19.18 -5.82 -17.67
N TYR A 333 18.72 -6.88 -18.31
CA TYR A 333 19.53 -7.66 -19.26
C TYR A 333 20.02 -6.79 -20.44
N LEU A 334 19.12 -6.01 -21.04
CA LEU A 334 19.44 -5.14 -22.15
C LEU A 334 20.46 -4.07 -21.75
N ILE A 335 20.31 -3.45 -20.58
CA ILE A 335 21.22 -2.42 -20.08
C ILE A 335 22.61 -3.00 -19.84
N VAL A 336 22.71 -4.13 -19.16
CA VAL A 336 24.01 -4.75 -18.86
C VAL A 336 24.70 -5.25 -20.13
N THR A 337 23.93 -5.73 -21.10
CA THR A 337 24.48 -6.29 -22.36
C THR A 337 24.87 -5.20 -23.35
N PHE A 338 24.05 -4.16 -23.49
CA PHE A 338 24.18 -3.15 -24.54
C PHE A 338 24.45 -1.73 -24.06
N GLY A 339 24.31 -1.47 -22.73
CA GLY A 339 24.43 -0.12 -22.16
C GLY A 339 25.85 0.47 -22.18
N GLY A 340 26.86 -0.39 -22.19
CA GLY A 340 28.27 -0.01 -22.37
C GLY A 340 28.72 1.21 -21.54
N LYS A 341 29.30 2.16 -22.16
CA LYS A 341 29.82 3.39 -21.49
C LYS A 341 28.74 4.26 -20.87
N MET A 342 27.50 4.24 -21.39
CA MET A 342 26.42 5.08 -20.86
C MET A 342 26.03 4.64 -19.43
N PHE A 343 26.00 3.35 -19.17
CA PHE A 343 25.69 2.78 -17.87
C PHE A 343 26.94 2.30 -17.11
N ASN A 344 28.12 2.51 -17.66
CA ASN A 344 29.38 1.99 -17.10
C ASN A 344 29.31 0.50 -16.79
N VAL A 345 28.89 -0.29 -17.77
CA VAL A 345 28.71 -1.74 -17.66
C VAL A 345 29.44 -2.49 -18.77
N VAL A 346 29.82 -3.72 -18.48
CA VAL A 346 30.29 -4.71 -19.46
C VAL A 346 29.34 -5.92 -19.45
N PRO A 347 29.18 -6.58 -20.60
CA PRO A 347 28.31 -7.77 -20.67
C PRO A 347 28.75 -8.87 -19.72
N LEU A 348 27.78 -9.45 -19.02
CA LEU A 348 27.98 -10.59 -18.14
C LEU A 348 27.69 -11.90 -18.85
N SER A 349 28.38 -12.99 -18.45
CA SER A 349 28.14 -14.32 -19.00
C SER A 349 26.80 -14.89 -18.52
N TRP A 350 26.24 -15.83 -19.25
CA TRP A 350 25.01 -16.54 -18.83
C TRP A 350 25.19 -17.30 -17.49
N THR A 351 26.39 -17.76 -17.21
CA THR A 351 26.72 -18.38 -15.90
C THR A 351 26.62 -17.36 -14.78
N ASP A 352 27.17 -16.15 -14.97
CA ASP A 352 27.07 -15.07 -13.98
C ASP A 352 25.61 -14.67 -13.74
N TRP A 353 24.81 -14.51 -14.81
CA TRP A 353 23.38 -14.25 -14.69
C TRP A 353 22.65 -15.32 -13.87
N GLY A 354 22.93 -16.60 -14.13
CA GLY A 354 22.34 -17.71 -13.40
C GLY A 354 22.71 -17.70 -11.91
N LEU A 355 23.98 -17.46 -11.59
CA LEU A 355 24.47 -17.39 -10.22
C LEU A 355 23.90 -16.19 -9.46
N ILE A 356 23.85 -15.00 -10.11
CA ILE A 356 23.27 -13.80 -9.50
C ILE A 356 21.78 -14.01 -9.26
N PHE A 357 21.05 -14.53 -10.23
CA PHE A 357 19.61 -14.78 -10.11
C PHE A 357 19.30 -15.77 -8.98
N ALA A 358 20.03 -16.88 -8.91
CA ALA A 358 19.88 -17.87 -7.85
C ALA A 358 20.26 -17.31 -6.48
N GLY A 359 21.44 -16.66 -6.37
CA GLY A 359 21.94 -16.11 -5.11
C GLY A 359 21.06 -15.01 -4.55
N THR A 360 20.63 -14.07 -5.39
CA THR A 360 19.76 -12.96 -4.95
C THR A 360 18.33 -13.42 -4.62
N SER A 361 17.87 -14.56 -5.20
CA SER A 361 16.56 -15.14 -4.89
C SER A 361 16.41 -15.55 -3.42
N LEU A 362 17.51 -15.74 -2.70
CA LEU A 362 17.49 -16.03 -1.27
C LEU A 362 16.71 -14.97 -0.47
N VAL A 363 16.69 -13.72 -0.92
CA VAL A 363 15.88 -12.66 -0.31
C VAL A 363 14.40 -13.03 -0.30
N LEU A 364 13.88 -13.57 -1.41
CA LEU A 364 12.51 -14.03 -1.51
C LEU A 364 12.25 -15.21 -0.56
N TRP A 365 13.15 -16.20 -0.57
CA TRP A 365 12.98 -17.42 0.23
C TRP A 365 13.08 -17.15 1.73
N PHE A 366 13.97 -16.26 2.18
CA PHE A 366 13.97 -15.79 3.57
C PHE A 366 12.67 -15.07 3.94
N GLY A 367 12.11 -14.28 3.04
CA GLY A 367 10.80 -13.66 3.23
C GLY A 367 9.66 -14.68 3.33
N GLU A 368 9.68 -15.74 2.49
CA GLU A 368 8.72 -16.84 2.57
C GLU A 368 8.83 -17.58 3.90
N LEU A 369 10.05 -17.91 4.30
CA LEU A 369 10.31 -18.59 5.57
C LEU A 369 9.80 -17.76 6.75
N ALA A 370 10.13 -16.47 6.79
CA ALA A 370 9.66 -15.58 7.85
C ALA A 370 8.12 -15.51 7.94
N ARG A 371 7.42 -15.52 6.78
CA ARG A 371 5.97 -15.54 6.73
C ARG A 371 5.38 -16.86 7.21
N ALA A 372 6.02 -17.98 6.90
CA ALA A 372 5.58 -19.31 7.34
C ALA A 372 5.61 -19.48 8.87
N PHE A 373 6.56 -18.81 9.54
CA PHE A 373 6.68 -18.85 11.00
C PHE A 373 5.90 -17.74 11.73
N THR A 374 5.29 -16.79 11.00
CA THR A 374 4.53 -15.72 11.63
C THR A 374 3.06 -16.16 11.76
N PRO A 375 2.52 -16.34 12.98
CA PRO A 375 1.14 -16.77 13.16
C PRO A 375 0.15 -15.75 12.61
N ASP A 376 -0.93 -16.25 11.98
CA ASP A 376 -2.02 -15.42 11.48
C ASP A 376 -2.82 -14.89 12.69
N LYS A 377 -2.67 -13.60 12.98
CA LYS A 377 -3.40 -12.92 14.06
C LYS A 377 -4.84 -12.56 13.67
N SER A 378 -5.29 -12.87 12.46
CA SER A 378 -6.64 -12.55 11.99
C SER A 378 -7.75 -13.40 12.64
N GLY A 379 -7.40 -14.52 13.30
CA GLY A 379 -8.34 -15.42 13.98
C GLY A 379 -8.54 -15.16 15.48
N ALA A 380 -7.85 -14.18 16.08
CA ALA A 380 -7.83 -13.99 17.53
C ALA A 380 -8.80 -12.88 18.03
N ARG A 381 -9.75 -12.45 17.19
CA ARG A 381 -10.84 -11.54 17.58
C ARG A 381 -12.16 -12.11 17.03
N SER A 382 -12.58 -13.23 17.57
CA SER A 382 -13.97 -13.68 17.59
C SER A 382 -14.61 -13.28 18.91
#